data_b503ef618dff161e4305ea69771b3f95
#
_entry.id   b503ef618dff161e4305ea69771b3f95
#
_cell.length_a   1.000
_cell.length_b   1.000
_cell.length_c   1.000
_cell.angle_alpha   90.00
_cell.angle_beta   90.00
_cell.angle_gamma   90.00
#
_symmetry.space_group_name_H-M   'P 1'
#
loop_
_entity.id
_entity.type
_entity.pdbx_description
1 polymer ?
#
loop_
_entity_poly.entity_id
_entity_poly.type
_entity_poly.pdbx_seq_one_letter_code
_entity_poly.pdbx_strand_id
1 'polypeptide(L)'
;MTGAVSRKSFGSDNHAGTHPAVMRAIVEANVGDAIPYGGDPWTEKAVGEIRRLSGAQGEAYLVLNGSGANVLGLGLLLGRHEAVICAESAHINTDECGAAERVLGTKLLTVPARDGKLTPELIATRFVGRGDEHFAQPGVVAITQSTEFGTCYSLDELRAIKEFCAANRLRVFLDGARLANAAAYLGCTLADLAGNADVLSFGGTKNGAMGVEAVIVMHAADTPNARYLRKQQGQLSSKMRFLGAQFDALLTDDLWLANAAHANAMAARLAAGLAEIPGVEVVYPVQSDVVFARLDPNHIAELQRDWIFHVWDEGASVVRWMTAFDTQESDVDAFLGGIAAAAGVVRV
;
A
#
# COMPACT_ATOMS: atom_id res chain seq x y z
N MET A 1 -7.82 7.11 35.74
CA MET A 1 -6.57 6.78 35.02
C MET A 1 -6.14 8.04 34.29
N THR A 2 -5.20 8.77 34.87
CA THR A 2 -4.58 9.94 34.26
C THR A 2 -3.67 9.38 33.15
N GLY A 3 -4.16 9.41 31.89
CA GLY A 3 -3.39 8.94 30.77
C GLY A 3 -2.13 9.78 30.58
N ALA A 4 -0.96 9.16 30.68
CA ALA A 4 0.21 9.69 30.04
C ALA A 4 -0.17 9.98 28.57
N VAL A 5 0.06 11.19 28.09
CA VAL A 5 -0.09 11.50 26.67
C VAL A 5 0.84 10.53 25.95
N SER A 6 0.25 9.53 25.28
CA SER A 6 1.04 8.55 24.51
C SER A 6 1.74 9.33 23.40
N ARG A 7 3.08 9.24 23.36
CA ARG A 7 3.86 9.82 22.26
C ARG A 7 3.37 9.21 20.93
N LYS A 8 3.43 9.99 19.85
CA LYS A 8 3.08 9.52 18.50
C LYS A 8 3.94 8.31 18.12
N SER A 9 3.32 7.28 17.60
CA SER A 9 4.03 6.11 17.06
C SER A 9 4.57 6.42 15.65
N PHE A 10 5.78 5.99 15.41
CA PHE A 10 6.41 5.98 14.07
C PHE A 10 6.59 4.54 13.55
N GLY A 11 5.87 3.56 14.12
CA GLY A 11 6.01 2.15 13.74
C GLY A 11 5.23 1.78 12.48
N SER A 12 4.06 2.36 12.28
CA SER A 12 3.21 2.08 11.11
C SER A 12 2.14 3.15 10.93
N ASP A 13 1.77 3.44 9.69
CA ASP A 13 0.59 4.20 9.31
C ASP A 13 -0.72 3.52 9.77
N ASN A 14 -0.71 2.20 9.99
CA ASN A 14 -1.81 1.47 10.62
C ASN A 14 -2.01 1.79 12.12
N HIS A 15 -1.06 2.48 12.78
CA HIS A 15 -1.20 2.88 14.18
C HIS A 15 -2.07 4.14 14.35
N ALA A 16 -2.29 4.89 13.28
CA ALA A 16 -3.23 6.01 13.26
C ALA A 16 -4.67 5.51 13.47
N GLY A 17 -5.49 6.36 14.03
CA GLY A 17 -6.93 6.11 14.14
C GLY A 17 -7.65 6.28 12.80
N THR A 18 -8.97 6.22 12.84
CA THR A 18 -9.80 6.54 11.68
C THR A 18 -9.97 8.05 11.55
N HIS A 19 -9.87 8.57 10.33
CA HIS A 19 -10.07 10.00 10.07
C HIS A 19 -11.47 10.47 10.53
N PRO A 20 -11.61 11.62 11.19
CA PRO A 20 -12.91 12.09 11.74
C PRO A 20 -14.03 12.17 10.69
N ALA A 21 -13.74 12.55 9.45
CA ALA A 21 -14.74 12.56 8.37
C ALA A 21 -15.24 11.15 8.03
N VAL A 22 -14.35 10.16 8.02
CA VAL A 22 -14.70 8.75 7.79
C VAL A 22 -15.54 8.20 8.93
N MET A 23 -15.20 8.53 10.20
CA MET A 23 -16.03 8.15 11.35
C MET A 23 -17.43 8.74 11.28
N ARG A 24 -17.57 10.00 10.91
CA ARG A 24 -18.89 10.63 10.70
C ARG A 24 -19.70 9.89 9.63
N ALA A 25 -19.08 9.60 8.49
CA ALA A 25 -19.74 8.89 7.39
C ALA A 25 -20.24 7.49 7.80
N ILE A 26 -19.45 6.75 8.61
CA ILE A 26 -19.87 5.47 9.19
C ILE A 26 -21.11 5.64 10.07
N VAL A 27 -21.13 6.65 10.95
CA VAL A 27 -22.27 6.94 11.83
C VAL A 27 -23.50 7.33 11.03
N GLU A 28 -23.34 8.18 10.02
CA GLU A 28 -24.42 8.63 9.12
C GLU A 28 -24.98 7.46 8.28
N ALA A 29 -24.14 6.50 7.88
CA ALA A 29 -24.59 5.30 7.19
C ALA A 29 -25.36 4.31 8.10
N ASN A 30 -25.33 4.50 9.43
CA ASN A 30 -26.01 3.64 10.39
C ASN A 30 -27.48 4.06 10.62
N VAL A 31 -28.24 4.20 9.54
CA VAL A 31 -29.65 4.61 9.54
C VAL A 31 -30.50 3.63 8.75
N GLY A 32 -31.66 3.28 9.30
CA GLY A 32 -32.63 2.42 8.65
C GLY A 32 -32.07 1.07 8.18
N ASP A 33 -32.81 0.43 7.26
CA ASP A 33 -32.43 -0.81 6.61
C ASP A 33 -31.81 -0.53 5.24
N ALA A 34 -30.84 -1.36 4.85
CA ALA A 34 -30.21 -1.32 3.53
C ALA A 34 -30.00 -2.75 3.00
N ILE A 35 -30.11 -2.92 1.70
CA ILE A 35 -29.86 -4.21 1.04
C ILE A 35 -28.39 -4.60 1.30
N PRO A 36 -28.15 -5.83 1.80
CA PRO A 36 -26.80 -6.27 2.13
C PRO A 36 -25.94 -6.58 0.89
N TYR A 37 -24.65 -6.88 1.12
CA TYR A 37 -23.70 -7.37 0.14
C TYR A 37 -23.44 -6.42 -1.04
N GLY A 38 -23.59 -5.10 -0.81
CA GLY A 38 -23.29 -4.07 -1.81
C GLY A 38 -24.48 -3.62 -2.65
N GLY A 39 -25.71 -4.06 -2.31
CA GLY A 39 -26.94 -3.55 -2.91
C GLY A 39 -27.43 -2.25 -2.28
N ASP A 40 -26.58 -1.51 -1.61
CA ASP A 40 -26.90 -0.28 -0.88
C ASP A 40 -26.33 0.96 -1.59
N PRO A 41 -26.92 2.15 -1.39
CA PRO A 41 -26.52 3.36 -2.11
C PRO A 41 -25.12 3.88 -1.74
N TRP A 42 -24.61 3.60 -0.54
CA TRP A 42 -23.24 4.03 -0.15
C TRP A 42 -22.19 3.24 -0.92
N THR A 43 -22.41 1.92 -1.04
CA THR A 43 -21.50 1.06 -1.84
C THR A 43 -21.57 1.43 -3.31
N GLU A 44 -22.77 1.63 -3.87
CA GLU A 44 -22.96 2.04 -5.27
C GLU A 44 -22.23 3.35 -5.58
N LYS A 45 -22.40 4.36 -4.71
CA LYS A 45 -21.75 5.68 -4.84
C LYS A 45 -20.22 5.55 -4.80
N ALA A 46 -19.67 4.87 -3.80
CA ALA A 46 -18.23 4.70 -3.64
C ALA A 46 -17.60 3.95 -4.83
N VAL A 47 -18.22 2.83 -5.26
CA VAL A 47 -17.74 2.05 -6.41
C VAL A 47 -17.83 2.87 -7.71
N GLY A 48 -18.91 3.61 -7.91
CA GLY A 48 -19.07 4.51 -9.05
C GLY A 48 -17.96 5.57 -9.10
N GLU A 49 -17.65 6.18 -7.98
CA GLU A 49 -16.62 7.22 -7.89
C GLU A 49 -15.20 6.63 -8.06
N ILE A 50 -14.90 5.48 -7.49
CA ILE A 50 -13.63 4.77 -7.69
C ILE A 50 -13.43 4.49 -9.19
N ARG A 51 -14.45 3.97 -9.87
CA ARG A 51 -14.38 3.69 -11.33
C ARG A 51 -14.17 4.96 -12.14
N ARG A 52 -14.87 6.03 -11.79
CA ARG A 52 -14.73 7.34 -12.46
C ARG A 52 -13.30 7.89 -12.31
N LEU A 53 -12.76 7.88 -11.10
CA LEU A 53 -11.42 8.43 -10.81
C LEU A 53 -10.30 7.58 -11.41
N SER A 54 -10.45 6.25 -11.45
CA SER A 54 -9.46 5.35 -12.02
C SER A 54 -9.55 5.21 -13.53
N GLY A 55 -10.65 5.63 -14.16
CA GLY A 55 -10.92 5.39 -15.57
C GLY A 55 -11.26 3.94 -15.92
N ALA A 56 -11.54 3.09 -14.91
CA ALA A 56 -11.79 1.68 -15.10
C ALA A 56 -13.07 1.41 -15.91
N GLN A 57 -12.95 0.56 -16.93
CA GLN A 57 -14.09 0.05 -17.71
C GLN A 57 -14.69 -1.21 -17.10
N GLY A 58 -13.93 -1.90 -16.24
CA GLY A 58 -14.37 -3.03 -15.45
C GLY A 58 -15.05 -2.60 -14.14
N GLU A 59 -15.14 -3.54 -13.21
CA GLU A 59 -15.77 -3.35 -11.91
C GLU A 59 -14.76 -2.96 -10.81
N ALA A 60 -15.26 -2.37 -9.73
CA ALA A 60 -14.51 -2.21 -8.50
C ALA A 60 -15.20 -2.98 -7.36
N TYR A 61 -14.41 -3.62 -6.53
CA TYR A 61 -14.89 -4.45 -5.43
C TYR A 61 -14.32 -3.98 -4.11
N LEU A 62 -15.17 -3.57 -3.17
CA LEU A 62 -14.74 -3.28 -1.80
C LEU A 62 -14.46 -4.58 -1.06
N VAL A 63 -13.34 -4.62 -0.35
CA VAL A 63 -12.84 -5.74 0.45
C VAL A 63 -12.36 -5.26 1.81
N LEU A 64 -12.12 -6.19 2.76
CA LEU A 64 -11.92 -5.86 4.18
C LEU A 64 -10.48 -5.46 4.53
N ASN A 65 -9.48 -5.93 3.78
CA ASN A 65 -8.07 -5.70 4.09
C ASN A 65 -7.16 -5.90 2.86
N GLY A 66 -5.89 -5.43 2.98
CA GLY A 66 -4.90 -5.47 1.91
C GLY A 66 -4.56 -6.87 1.42
N SER A 67 -4.31 -7.84 2.32
CA SER A 67 -4.01 -9.22 1.91
C SER A 67 -5.18 -9.84 1.13
N GLY A 68 -6.43 -9.56 1.55
CA GLY A 68 -7.63 -9.97 0.79
C GLY A 68 -7.70 -9.29 -0.57
N ALA A 69 -7.29 -8.03 -0.69
CA ALA A 69 -7.22 -7.32 -1.98
C ALA A 69 -6.18 -7.96 -2.90
N ASN A 70 -4.99 -8.26 -2.37
CA ASN A 70 -3.89 -8.87 -3.12
C ASN A 70 -4.26 -10.29 -3.60
N VAL A 71 -4.79 -11.14 -2.71
CA VAL A 71 -5.23 -12.50 -3.07
C VAL A 71 -6.37 -12.45 -4.10
N LEU A 72 -7.36 -11.56 -3.94
CA LEU A 72 -8.43 -11.40 -4.90
C LEU A 72 -7.88 -10.90 -6.25
N GLY A 73 -7.10 -9.82 -6.25
CA GLY A 73 -6.57 -9.22 -7.47
C GLY A 73 -5.69 -10.16 -8.28
N LEU A 74 -4.77 -10.86 -7.62
CA LEU A 74 -3.95 -11.90 -8.25
C LEU A 74 -4.81 -13.06 -8.77
N GLY A 75 -5.78 -13.51 -7.98
CA GLY A 75 -6.69 -14.61 -8.37
C GLY A 75 -7.56 -14.31 -9.58
N LEU A 76 -7.83 -13.03 -9.87
CA LEU A 76 -8.53 -12.60 -11.08
C LEU A 76 -7.67 -12.73 -12.35
N LEU A 77 -6.35 -12.65 -12.18
CA LEU A 77 -5.40 -12.62 -13.28
C LEU A 77 -4.73 -13.98 -13.56
N LEU A 78 -4.64 -14.85 -12.55
CA LEU A 78 -3.88 -16.09 -12.64
C LEU A 78 -4.66 -17.24 -13.28
N GLY A 79 -4.02 -17.92 -14.22
CA GLY A 79 -4.35 -19.29 -14.62
C GLY A 79 -3.78 -20.32 -13.63
N ARG A 80 -4.36 -21.55 -13.64
CA ARG A 80 -4.01 -22.59 -12.65
C ARG A 80 -2.54 -23.05 -12.65
N HIS A 81 -1.85 -22.91 -13.76
CA HIS A 81 -0.44 -23.30 -13.93
C HIS A 81 0.49 -22.08 -13.93
N GLU A 82 -0.04 -20.91 -13.70
CA GLU A 82 0.69 -19.66 -13.76
C GLU A 82 1.28 -19.25 -12.40
N ALA A 83 2.37 -18.52 -12.47
CA ALA A 83 3.12 -17.98 -11.36
C ALA A 83 3.14 -16.45 -11.39
N VAL A 84 3.45 -15.85 -10.25
CA VAL A 84 3.57 -14.40 -10.08
C VAL A 84 5.06 -14.02 -10.01
N ILE A 85 5.51 -13.10 -10.85
CA ILE A 85 6.81 -12.45 -10.70
C ILE A 85 6.64 -11.24 -9.80
N CYS A 86 7.45 -11.12 -8.73
CA CYS A 86 7.42 -9.98 -7.81
C CYS A 86 8.83 -9.66 -7.29
N ALA A 87 9.02 -8.47 -6.70
CA ALA A 87 10.25 -8.18 -5.96
C ALA A 87 10.37 -9.09 -4.73
N GLU A 88 11.58 -9.40 -4.28
CA GLU A 88 11.81 -10.16 -3.03
C GLU A 88 11.23 -9.45 -1.81
N SER A 89 11.20 -8.11 -1.83
CA SER A 89 10.61 -7.27 -0.79
C SER A 89 9.09 -7.16 -0.86
N ALA A 90 8.44 -7.65 -1.93
CA ALA A 90 7.00 -7.50 -2.12
C ALA A 90 6.22 -8.06 -0.92
N HIS A 91 5.22 -7.30 -0.44
CA HIS A 91 4.40 -7.64 0.73
C HIS A 91 3.78 -9.05 0.62
N ILE A 92 3.34 -9.44 -0.58
CA ILE A 92 2.80 -10.78 -0.86
C ILE A 92 3.82 -11.91 -0.60
N ASN A 93 5.13 -11.61 -0.67
CA ASN A 93 6.20 -12.55 -0.40
C ASN A 93 6.64 -12.55 1.07
N THR A 94 6.65 -11.38 1.73
CA THR A 94 7.30 -11.22 3.04
C THR A 94 6.32 -11.17 4.21
N ASP A 95 5.15 -10.55 4.06
CA ASP A 95 4.31 -10.10 5.18
C ASP A 95 2.83 -10.56 5.10
N GLU A 96 2.54 -11.57 4.26
CA GLU A 96 1.18 -12.14 4.12
C GLU A 96 1.11 -13.62 4.48
N CYS A 97 2.13 -14.15 5.16
CA CYS A 97 2.18 -15.54 5.60
C CYS A 97 1.91 -16.54 4.46
N GLY A 98 2.36 -16.25 3.23
CA GLY A 98 2.15 -17.09 2.06
C GLY A 98 0.69 -17.15 1.59
N ALA A 99 -0.12 -16.12 1.86
CA ALA A 99 -1.55 -16.11 1.53
C ALA A 99 -1.82 -16.34 0.04
N ALA A 100 -1.09 -15.65 -0.85
CA ALA A 100 -1.22 -15.81 -2.29
C ALA A 100 -0.94 -17.25 -2.73
N GLU A 101 0.17 -17.83 -2.28
CA GLU A 101 0.57 -19.20 -2.61
C GLU A 101 -0.42 -20.22 -2.05
N ARG A 102 -0.85 -20.06 -0.79
CA ARG A 102 -1.76 -20.98 -0.10
C ARG A 102 -3.17 -20.98 -0.68
N VAL A 103 -3.72 -19.79 -0.98
CA VAL A 103 -5.12 -19.65 -1.40
C VAL A 103 -5.28 -19.88 -2.91
N LEU A 104 -4.32 -19.41 -3.70
CA LEU A 104 -4.39 -19.48 -5.16
C LEU A 104 -3.68 -20.72 -5.73
N GLY A 105 -2.87 -21.41 -4.93
CA GLY A 105 -2.06 -22.53 -5.41
C GLY A 105 -1.00 -22.10 -6.43
N THR A 106 -0.61 -20.85 -6.39
CA THR A 106 0.40 -20.27 -7.28
C THR A 106 1.82 -20.39 -6.71
N LYS A 107 2.82 -19.97 -7.45
CA LYS A 107 4.19 -19.83 -7.03
C LYS A 107 4.64 -18.38 -7.19
N LEU A 108 5.34 -17.84 -6.20
CA LEU A 108 6.02 -16.56 -6.33
C LEU A 108 7.42 -16.77 -6.94
N LEU A 109 7.70 -16.08 -8.03
CA LEU A 109 9.00 -16.02 -8.70
C LEU A 109 9.65 -14.69 -8.30
N THR A 110 10.32 -14.69 -7.15
CA THR A 110 10.89 -13.48 -6.57
C THR A 110 12.13 -13.01 -7.33
N VAL A 111 12.32 -11.70 -7.40
CA VAL A 111 13.45 -11.04 -8.08
C VAL A 111 14.13 -10.09 -7.09
N PRO A 112 15.47 -10.20 -6.88
CA PRO A 112 16.21 -9.20 -6.14
C PRO A 112 16.06 -7.81 -6.78
N ALA A 113 15.52 -6.85 -6.03
CA ALA A 113 15.31 -5.48 -6.46
C ALA A 113 15.77 -4.54 -5.34
N ARG A 114 16.86 -3.80 -5.58
CA ARG A 114 17.57 -3.02 -4.56
C ARG A 114 16.69 -1.98 -3.85
N ASP A 115 15.78 -1.37 -4.60
CA ASP A 115 14.87 -0.32 -4.13
C ASP A 115 13.40 -0.76 -4.18
N GLY A 116 13.15 -2.07 -4.28
CA GLY A 116 11.82 -2.66 -4.40
C GLY A 116 11.21 -2.56 -5.80
N LYS A 117 11.90 -1.94 -6.76
CA LYS A 117 11.40 -1.73 -8.12
C LYS A 117 11.84 -2.82 -9.08
N LEU A 118 10.89 -3.43 -9.77
CA LEU A 118 11.16 -4.27 -10.93
C LEU A 118 11.40 -3.42 -12.17
N THR A 119 12.21 -3.95 -13.10
CA THR A 119 12.37 -3.43 -14.46
C THR A 119 12.05 -4.53 -15.48
N PRO A 120 11.80 -4.20 -16.76
CA PRO A 120 11.64 -5.19 -17.81
C PRO A 120 12.75 -6.25 -17.83
N GLU A 121 14.01 -5.84 -17.63
CA GLU A 121 15.19 -6.74 -17.63
C GLU A 121 15.15 -7.67 -16.42
N LEU A 122 14.81 -7.17 -15.24
CA LEU A 122 14.68 -7.97 -14.03
C LEU A 122 13.54 -8.99 -14.16
N ILE A 123 12.39 -8.58 -14.71
CA ILE A 123 11.25 -9.48 -14.99
C ILE A 123 11.66 -10.59 -15.93
N ALA A 124 12.41 -10.28 -17.02
CA ALA A 124 12.86 -11.24 -18.00
C ALA A 124 13.76 -12.35 -17.41
N THR A 125 14.45 -12.09 -16.30
CA THR A 125 15.25 -13.12 -15.60
C THR A 125 14.43 -14.30 -15.11
N ARG A 126 13.11 -14.17 -15.02
CA ARG A 126 12.18 -15.23 -14.58
C ARG A 126 11.49 -15.99 -15.72
N PHE A 127 11.95 -15.82 -16.96
CA PHE A 127 11.40 -16.53 -18.12
C PHE A 127 12.03 -17.92 -18.34
N VAL A 128 12.73 -18.44 -17.34
CA VAL A 128 13.33 -19.79 -17.38
C VAL A 128 12.23 -20.84 -17.47
N GLY A 129 12.36 -21.79 -18.39
CA GLY A 129 11.41 -22.87 -18.60
C GLY A 129 10.06 -22.44 -19.19
N ARG A 130 9.99 -21.27 -19.80
CA ARG A 130 8.76 -20.78 -20.43
C ARG A 130 8.36 -21.68 -21.61
N GLY A 131 7.13 -22.20 -21.57
CA GLY A 131 6.61 -23.15 -22.55
C GLY A 131 6.97 -24.62 -22.26
N ASP A 132 7.73 -24.88 -21.21
CA ASP A 132 8.06 -26.23 -20.73
C ASP A 132 7.10 -26.60 -19.58
N GLU A 133 6.41 -27.74 -19.71
CA GLU A 133 5.40 -28.19 -18.75
C GLU A 133 5.97 -28.57 -17.37
N HIS A 134 7.28 -28.70 -17.22
CA HIS A 134 7.94 -28.95 -15.95
C HIS A 134 8.07 -27.70 -15.06
N PHE A 135 7.79 -26.50 -15.59
CA PHE A 135 7.95 -25.24 -14.89
C PHE A 135 6.61 -24.52 -14.71
N ALA A 136 6.42 -23.89 -13.54
CA ALA A 136 5.34 -22.93 -13.37
C ALA A 136 5.53 -21.76 -14.34
N GLN A 137 4.48 -21.43 -15.09
CA GLN A 137 4.59 -20.45 -16.17
C GLN A 137 4.38 -19.04 -15.65
N PRO A 138 5.28 -18.07 -15.91
CA PRO A 138 5.02 -16.66 -15.57
C PRO A 138 3.74 -16.17 -16.24
N GLY A 139 2.77 -15.70 -15.46
CA GLY A 139 1.49 -15.20 -15.94
C GLY A 139 1.18 -13.78 -15.49
N VAL A 140 1.66 -13.40 -14.30
CA VAL A 140 1.39 -12.10 -13.69
C VAL A 140 2.70 -11.50 -13.19
N VAL A 141 2.85 -10.19 -13.38
CA VAL A 141 3.87 -9.36 -12.69
C VAL A 141 3.14 -8.56 -11.63
N ALA A 142 3.54 -8.72 -10.37
CA ALA A 142 3.04 -7.93 -9.25
C ALA A 142 4.08 -6.86 -8.87
N ILE A 143 3.66 -5.60 -8.86
CA ILE A 143 4.45 -4.45 -8.42
C ILE A 143 3.71 -3.72 -7.32
N THR A 144 4.43 -3.01 -6.46
CA THR A 144 3.86 -2.25 -5.34
C THR A 144 4.12 -0.76 -5.51
N GLN A 145 3.09 0.09 -5.38
CA GLN A 145 3.18 1.54 -5.54
C GLN A 145 2.51 2.23 -4.34
N SER A 146 3.25 2.98 -3.48
CA SER A 146 4.72 2.99 -3.37
C SER A 146 5.26 1.64 -2.91
N THR A 147 6.55 1.35 -3.22
CA THR A 147 7.18 0.10 -2.82
C THR A 147 7.29 -0.03 -1.30
N GLU A 148 7.66 -1.19 -0.82
CA GLU A 148 7.88 -1.47 0.61
C GLU A 148 9.03 -0.64 1.21
N PHE A 149 9.93 -0.15 0.35
CA PHE A 149 11.00 0.79 0.73
C PHE A 149 10.60 2.26 0.62
N GLY A 150 9.32 2.55 0.29
CA GLY A 150 8.81 3.91 0.16
C GLY A 150 9.22 4.63 -1.12
N THR A 151 9.87 3.95 -2.05
CA THR A 151 10.17 4.50 -3.38
C THR A 151 8.95 4.44 -4.28
N CYS A 152 8.87 5.34 -5.25
CA CYS A 152 7.78 5.36 -6.22
C CYS A 152 8.30 5.05 -7.63
N TYR A 153 7.60 4.18 -8.34
CA TYR A 153 7.76 4.10 -9.80
C TYR A 153 7.30 5.42 -10.43
N SER A 154 8.07 5.97 -11.34
CA SER A 154 7.58 7.04 -12.23
C SER A 154 6.54 6.49 -13.21
N LEU A 155 5.75 7.38 -13.82
CA LEU A 155 4.77 6.97 -14.83
C LEU A 155 5.44 6.30 -16.05
N ASP A 156 6.67 6.70 -16.38
CA ASP A 156 7.42 6.09 -17.48
C ASP A 156 7.92 4.69 -17.12
N GLU A 157 8.38 4.46 -15.88
CA GLU A 157 8.73 3.12 -15.39
C GLU A 157 7.52 2.18 -15.39
N LEU A 158 6.36 2.66 -14.91
CA LEU A 158 5.11 1.89 -14.94
C LEU A 158 4.69 1.54 -16.37
N ARG A 159 4.77 2.50 -17.27
CA ARG A 159 4.45 2.31 -18.69
C ARG A 159 5.38 1.28 -19.35
N ALA A 160 6.68 1.37 -19.10
CA ALA A 160 7.66 0.42 -19.63
C ALA A 160 7.39 -1.01 -19.15
N ILE A 161 7.02 -1.20 -17.87
CA ILE A 161 6.63 -2.51 -17.34
C ILE A 161 5.35 -2.99 -18.03
N LYS A 162 4.33 -2.13 -18.16
CA LYS A 162 3.05 -2.50 -18.79
C LYS A 162 3.24 -2.93 -20.24
N GLU A 163 4.00 -2.17 -21.03
CA GLU A 163 4.31 -2.46 -22.43
C GLU A 163 5.09 -3.78 -22.56
N PHE A 164 6.11 -3.97 -21.71
CA PHE A 164 6.88 -5.20 -21.67
C PHE A 164 6.00 -6.41 -21.33
N CYS A 165 5.12 -6.29 -20.32
CA CYS A 165 4.20 -7.34 -19.93
C CYS A 165 3.24 -7.69 -21.08
N ALA A 166 2.65 -6.70 -21.73
CA ALA A 166 1.75 -6.89 -22.87
C ALA A 166 2.45 -7.61 -24.04
N ALA A 167 3.67 -7.19 -24.39
CA ALA A 167 4.47 -7.84 -25.45
C ALA A 167 4.82 -9.30 -25.13
N ASN A 168 4.88 -9.64 -23.83
CA ASN A 168 5.21 -10.98 -23.35
C ASN A 168 4.00 -11.78 -22.87
N ARG A 169 2.78 -11.33 -23.07
CA ARG A 169 1.52 -11.98 -22.64
C ARG A 169 1.46 -12.17 -21.12
N LEU A 170 2.03 -11.25 -20.37
CA LEU A 170 1.91 -11.17 -18.92
C LEU A 170 0.86 -10.11 -18.57
N ARG A 171 0.24 -10.27 -17.42
CA ARG A 171 -0.68 -9.29 -16.82
C ARG A 171 0.00 -8.55 -15.69
N VAL A 172 -0.43 -7.34 -15.40
CA VAL A 172 0.11 -6.51 -14.33
C VAL A 172 -0.91 -6.40 -13.20
N PHE A 173 -0.50 -6.82 -12.01
CA PHE A 173 -1.16 -6.50 -10.75
C PHE A 173 -0.40 -5.40 -10.04
N LEU A 174 -1.09 -4.31 -9.66
CA LEU A 174 -0.52 -3.20 -8.90
C LEU A 174 -1.06 -3.23 -7.46
N ASP A 175 -0.20 -3.59 -6.50
CA ASP A 175 -0.51 -3.38 -5.08
C ASP A 175 -0.44 -1.89 -4.76
N GLY A 176 -1.58 -1.32 -4.47
CA GLY A 176 -1.76 0.10 -4.17
C GLY A 176 -2.12 0.35 -2.72
N ALA A 177 -1.60 -0.43 -1.77
CA ALA A 177 -1.82 -0.20 -0.34
C ALA A 177 -1.48 1.24 0.09
N ARG A 178 -0.53 1.88 -0.61
CA ARG A 178 -0.13 3.30 -0.45
C ARG A 178 -0.18 4.07 -1.78
N LEU A 179 -1.15 3.72 -2.64
CA LEU A 179 -1.30 4.38 -3.94
C LEU A 179 -1.56 5.88 -3.82
N ALA A 180 -2.27 6.29 -2.78
CA ALA A 180 -2.50 7.70 -2.47
C ALA A 180 -1.20 8.47 -2.23
N ASN A 181 -0.27 7.87 -1.47
CA ASN A 181 1.04 8.48 -1.19
C ASN A 181 1.86 8.63 -2.48
N ALA A 182 1.84 7.62 -3.35
CA ALA A 182 2.49 7.71 -4.64
C ALA A 182 1.86 8.76 -5.56
N ALA A 183 0.52 8.84 -5.61
CA ALA A 183 -0.17 9.87 -6.39
C ALA A 183 0.18 11.28 -5.90
N ALA A 184 0.21 11.50 -4.59
CA ALA A 184 0.58 12.77 -3.98
C ALA A 184 2.05 13.14 -4.28
N TYR A 185 2.98 12.18 -4.21
CA TYR A 185 4.39 12.40 -4.52
C TYR A 185 4.63 12.73 -5.98
N LEU A 186 3.99 11.99 -6.89
CA LEU A 186 4.15 12.16 -8.35
C LEU A 186 3.35 13.34 -8.91
N GLY A 187 2.40 13.90 -8.15
CA GLY A 187 1.49 14.92 -8.62
C GLY A 187 0.59 14.46 -9.77
N CYS A 188 0.15 13.20 -9.73
CA CYS A 188 -0.63 12.56 -10.80
C CYS A 188 -2.00 12.09 -10.30
N THR A 189 -2.88 11.75 -11.24
CA THR A 189 -4.24 11.27 -10.95
C THR A 189 -4.24 9.76 -10.65
N LEU A 190 -5.33 9.27 -10.06
CA LEU A 190 -5.56 7.84 -9.91
C LEU A 190 -5.60 7.13 -11.27
N ALA A 191 -6.15 7.77 -12.31
CA ALA A 191 -6.20 7.22 -13.67
C ALA A 191 -4.80 7.05 -14.29
N ASP A 192 -3.87 7.99 -14.04
CA ASP A 192 -2.50 7.89 -14.54
C ASP A 192 -1.77 6.67 -13.97
N LEU A 193 -2.01 6.33 -12.71
CA LEU A 193 -1.45 5.14 -12.08
C LEU A 193 -2.18 3.86 -12.53
N ALA A 194 -3.51 3.87 -12.48
CA ALA A 194 -4.36 2.71 -12.77
C ALA A 194 -4.22 2.21 -14.21
N GLY A 195 -4.04 3.12 -15.17
CA GLY A 195 -3.87 2.80 -16.60
C GLY A 195 -2.68 1.87 -16.89
N ASN A 196 -1.74 1.71 -15.95
CA ASN A 196 -0.57 0.85 -16.07
C ASN A 196 -0.76 -0.55 -15.46
N ALA A 197 -1.96 -0.89 -15.02
CA ALA A 197 -2.29 -2.21 -14.46
C ALA A 197 -3.44 -2.89 -15.23
N ASP A 198 -3.63 -4.18 -15.04
CA ASP A 198 -4.84 -4.91 -15.46
C ASP A 198 -5.83 -5.00 -14.30
N VAL A 199 -5.31 -5.24 -13.10
CA VAL A 199 -6.01 -5.17 -11.82
C VAL A 199 -5.12 -4.47 -10.82
N LEU A 200 -5.71 -3.64 -9.96
CA LEU A 200 -4.99 -2.99 -8.87
C LEU A 200 -5.78 -3.01 -7.57
N SER A 201 -5.09 -2.96 -6.45
CA SER A 201 -5.68 -2.59 -5.18
C SER A 201 -5.55 -1.08 -4.96
N PHE A 202 -6.53 -0.48 -4.27
CA PHE A 202 -6.49 0.92 -3.84
C PHE A 202 -6.78 0.97 -2.34
N GLY A 203 -5.74 1.31 -1.58
CA GLY A 203 -5.75 1.26 -0.13
C GLY A 203 -6.52 2.42 0.50
N GLY A 204 -7.46 2.08 1.39
CA GLY A 204 -8.14 3.05 2.24
C GLY A 204 -7.66 3.00 3.70
N THR A 205 -7.34 1.83 4.22
CA THR A 205 -7.04 1.61 5.64
C THR A 205 -5.86 2.44 6.12
N LYS A 206 -4.74 2.41 5.42
CA LYS A 206 -3.52 3.17 5.79
C LYS A 206 -3.66 4.67 5.58
N ASN A 207 -4.72 5.10 4.89
CA ASN A 207 -4.99 6.48 4.52
C ASN A 207 -6.19 7.10 5.27
N GLY A 208 -6.49 6.59 6.45
CA GLY A 208 -7.50 7.15 7.36
C GLY A 208 -8.85 6.44 7.35
N ALA A 209 -9.04 5.34 6.61
CA ALA A 209 -10.20 4.49 6.80
C ALA A 209 -10.05 3.60 8.05
N MET A 210 -11.17 3.06 8.55
CA MET A 210 -11.18 2.09 9.64
C MET A 210 -10.71 0.71 9.15
N GLY A 211 -11.09 0.34 7.94
CA GLY A 211 -10.73 -0.96 7.35
C GLY A 211 -11.52 -1.19 6.06
N VAL A 212 -10.96 -0.78 4.94
CA VAL A 212 -11.51 -1.03 3.60
C VAL A 212 -10.43 -0.80 2.54
N GLU A 213 -10.43 -1.68 1.54
CA GLU A 213 -9.64 -1.55 0.32
C GLU A 213 -10.58 -1.72 -0.89
N ALA A 214 -10.15 -1.24 -2.05
CA ALA A 214 -10.83 -1.53 -3.31
C ALA A 214 -9.93 -2.36 -4.22
N VAL A 215 -10.50 -3.39 -4.88
CA VAL A 215 -9.87 -4.08 -6.01
C VAL A 215 -10.53 -3.56 -7.27
N ILE A 216 -9.75 -2.92 -8.13
CA ILE A 216 -10.20 -2.26 -9.35
C ILE A 216 -9.76 -3.09 -10.56
N VAL A 217 -10.72 -3.46 -11.40
CA VAL A 217 -10.51 -4.18 -12.66
C VAL A 217 -10.54 -3.18 -13.80
N MET A 218 -9.45 -3.05 -14.55
CA MET A 218 -9.37 -2.02 -15.57
C MET A 218 -10.20 -2.34 -16.82
N HIS A 219 -10.32 -3.62 -17.19
CA HIS A 219 -11.04 -4.04 -18.40
C HIS A 219 -12.17 -5.02 -18.07
N ALA A 220 -13.37 -4.76 -18.59
CA ALA A 220 -14.57 -5.55 -18.27
C ALA A 220 -14.50 -7.03 -18.68
N ALA A 221 -13.69 -7.36 -19.71
CA ALA A 221 -13.56 -8.72 -20.22
C ALA A 221 -12.75 -9.68 -19.32
N ASP A 222 -11.97 -9.12 -18.35
CA ASP A 222 -10.93 -9.90 -17.69
C ASP A 222 -11.41 -10.70 -16.48
N THR A 223 -12.64 -10.46 -15.96
CA THR A 223 -12.99 -10.99 -14.65
C THR A 223 -14.45 -11.43 -14.47
N PRO A 224 -14.99 -12.35 -15.27
CA PRO A 224 -16.40 -12.79 -15.13
C PRO A 224 -16.68 -13.47 -13.77
N ASN A 225 -15.65 -13.93 -13.08
CA ASN A 225 -15.75 -14.70 -11.84
C ASN A 225 -15.43 -13.87 -10.56
N ALA A 226 -15.11 -12.59 -10.67
CA ALA A 226 -14.62 -11.76 -9.55
C ALA A 226 -15.55 -11.78 -8.33
N ARG A 227 -16.86 -11.63 -8.51
CA ARG A 227 -17.82 -11.65 -7.41
C ARG A 227 -17.86 -12.98 -6.65
N TYR A 228 -17.62 -14.10 -7.36
CA TYR A 228 -17.59 -15.43 -6.75
C TYR A 228 -16.30 -15.65 -5.98
N LEU A 229 -15.16 -15.28 -6.54
CA LEU A 229 -13.86 -15.34 -5.85
C LEU A 229 -13.87 -14.46 -4.60
N ARG A 230 -14.37 -13.22 -4.66
CA ARG A 230 -14.54 -12.35 -3.50
C ARG A 230 -15.35 -13.04 -2.38
N LYS A 231 -16.45 -13.71 -2.74
CA LYS A 231 -17.26 -14.44 -1.77
C LYS A 231 -16.52 -15.65 -1.19
N GLN A 232 -15.87 -16.45 -2.03
CA GLN A 232 -15.11 -17.63 -1.61
C GLN A 232 -13.96 -17.29 -0.65
N GLN A 233 -13.30 -16.16 -0.88
CA GLN A 233 -12.19 -15.66 -0.06
C GLN A 233 -12.65 -14.92 1.19
N GLY A 234 -13.95 -14.89 1.49
CA GLY A 234 -14.50 -14.21 2.67
C GLY A 234 -14.48 -12.69 2.61
N GLN A 235 -14.21 -12.10 1.45
CA GLN A 235 -14.08 -10.64 1.28
C GLN A 235 -15.40 -9.91 0.96
N LEU A 236 -16.52 -10.63 0.92
CA LEU A 236 -17.86 -10.05 0.74
C LEU A 236 -18.50 -9.77 2.11
N SER A 237 -18.40 -8.55 2.60
CA SER A 237 -19.05 -8.12 3.84
C SER A 237 -20.58 -8.06 3.69
N SER A 238 -21.34 -8.50 4.70
CA SER A 238 -22.79 -8.40 4.68
C SER A 238 -23.27 -6.96 4.79
N LYS A 239 -22.72 -6.17 5.72
CA LYS A 239 -23.06 -4.75 5.91
C LYS A 239 -22.10 -3.87 5.11
N MET A 240 -22.12 -4.04 3.78
CA MET A 240 -21.18 -3.39 2.86
C MET A 240 -21.29 -1.86 2.91
N ARG A 241 -22.46 -1.31 3.25
CA ARG A 241 -22.67 0.15 3.36
C ARG A 241 -21.63 0.86 4.22
N PHE A 242 -21.11 0.20 5.26
CA PHE A 242 -20.08 0.81 6.10
C PHE A 242 -18.71 0.86 5.41
N LEU A 243 -18.41 -0.08 4.53
CA LEU A 243 -17.22 -0.02 3.68
C LEU A 243 -17.39 1.07 2.61
N GLY A 244 -18.57 1.13 1.98
CA GLY A 244 -18.90 2.16 1.00
C GLY A 244 -18.81 3.57 1.59
N ALA A 245 -19.39 3.81 2.77
CA ALA A 245 -19.34 5.11 3.43
C ALA A 245 -17.92 5.58 3.74
N GLN A 246 -17.00 4.66 4.09
CA GLN A 246 -15.61 4.99 4.33
C GLN A 246 -14.91 5.50 3.07
N PHE A 247 -15.05 4.76 1.95
CA PHE A 247 -14.47 5.20 0.68
C PHE A 247 -15.11 6.47 0.15
N ASP A 248 -16.44 6.60 0.23
CA ASP A 248 -17.14 7.82 -0.18
C ASP A 248 -16.58 9.05 0.55
N ALA A 249 -16.38 8.95 1.87
CA ALA A 249 -15.78 10.01 2.66
C ALA A 249 -14.32 10.32 2.26
N LEU A 250 -13.51 9.31 1.99
CA LEU A 250 -12.13 9.51 1.54
C LEU A 250 -12.06 10.17 0.16
N LEU A 251 -12.98 9.84 -0.75
CA LEU A 251 -12.99 10.38 -2.10
C LEU A 251 -13.64 11.78 -2.18
N THR A 252 -14.45 12.14 -1.20
CA THR A 252 -15.08 13.47 -1.12
C THR A 252 -14.02 14.55 -0.90
N ASP A 253 -14.05 15.58 -1.74
CA ASP A 253 -13.14 16.75 -1.68
C ASP A 253 -11.65 16.33 -1.68
N ASP A 254 -11.31 15.25 -2.37
CA ASP A 254 -9.95 14.69 -2.49
C ASP A 254 -9.26 14.46 -1.13
N LEU A 255 -10.03 14.12 -0.08
CA LEU A 255 -9.48 13.86 1.25
C LEU A 255 -8.39 12.77 1.24
N TRP A 256 -8.56 11.72 0.39
CA TRP A 256 -7.58 10.66 0.22
C TRP A 256 -6.20 11.20 -0.22
N LEU A 257 -6.19 12.21 -1.09
CA LEU A 257 -4.96 12.82 -1.59
C LEU A 257 -4.38 13.80 -0.56
N ALA A 258 -5.24 14.55 0.12
CA ALA A 258 -4.83 15.47 1.19
C ALA A 258 -4.17 14.73 2.37
N ASN A 259 -4.75 13.60 2.81
CA ASN A 259 -4.21 12.74 3.86
C ASN A 259 -2.82 12.22 3.48
N ALA A 260 -2.67 11.72 2.26
CA ALA A 260 -1.42 11.17 1.76
C ALA A 260 -0.34 12.25 1.58
N ALA A 261 -0.71 13.42 1.04
CA ALA A 261 0.21 14.55 0.89
C ALA A 261 0.74 15.04 2.24
N HIS A 262 -0.14 15.09 3.26
CA HIS A 262 0.25 15.45 4.61
C HIS A 262 1.22 14.43 5.22
N ALA A 263 0.91 13.12 5.12
CA ALA A 263 1.80 12.06 5.60
C ALA A 263 3.18 12.13 4.93
N ASN A 264 3.23 12.28 3.60
CA ASN A 264 4.47 12.45 2.85
C ASN A 264 5.27 13.68 3.30
N ALA A 265 4.59 14.81 3.56
CA ALA A 265 5.24 16.03 4.04
C ALA A 265 5.89 15.84 5.41
N MET A 266 5.25 15.08 6.31
CA MET A 266 5.80 14.76 7.63
C MET A 266 7.03 13.83 7.52
N ALA A 267 7.01 12.86 6.61
CA ALA A 267 8.17 12.01 6.32
C ALA A 267 9.34 12.82 5.74
N ALA A 268 9.05 13.72 4.81
CA ALA A 268 10.05 14.62 4.23
C ALA A 268 10.65 15.57 5.29
N ARG A 269 9.81 16.11 6.20
CA ARG A 269 10.28 16.93 7.35
C ARG A 269 11.20 16.12 8.26
N LEU A 270 10.82 14.87 8.57
CA LEU A 270 11.65 13.96 9.36
C LEU A 270 13.01 13.76 8.68
N ALA A 271 13.02 13.38 7.41
CA ALA A 271 14.25 13.15 6.65
C ALA A 271 15.15 14.39 6.58
N ALA A 272 14.59 15.57 6.37
CA ALA A 272 15.32 16.82 6.37
C ALA A 272 15.98 17.09 7.73
N GLY A 273 15.26 16.84 8.83
CA GLY A 273 15.82 17.01 10.18
C GLY A 273 16.90 15.99 10.55
N LEU A 274 16.86 14.79 9.96
CA LEU A 274 17.88 13.75 10.16
C LEU A 274 19.22 14.13 9.52
N ALA A 275 19.22 14.87 8.42
CA ALA A 275 20.45 15.32 7.74
C ALA A 275 21.33 16.19 8.65
N GLU A 276 20.75 16.81 9.68
CA GLU A 276 21.46 17.64 10.65
C GLU A 276 21.99 16.84 11.87
N ILE A 277 21.74 15.51 11.94
CA ILE A 277 22.12 14.67 13.07
C ILE A 277 23.29 13.77 12.65
N PRO A 278 24.52 14.00 13.16
CA PRO A 278 25.67 13.15 12.85
C PRO A 278 25.42 11.68 13.23
N GLY A 279 25.86 10.76 12.38
CA GLY A 279 25.75 9.32 12.63
C GLY A 279 24.39 8.72 12.27
N VAL A 280 23.49 9.50 11.67
CA VAL A 280 22.23 9.02 11.09
C VAL A 280 22.28 9.14 9.57
N GLU A 281 21.99 8.04 8.86
CA GLU A 281 21.97 7.98 7.39
C GLU A 281 20.59 7.59 6.91
N VAL A 282 19.98 8.38 6.03
CA VAL A 282 18.75 8.00 5.32
C VAL A 282 19.13 7.05 4.18
N VAL A 283 18.61 5.81 4.23
CA VAL A 283 19.06 4.68 3.37
C VAL A 283 18.42 4.69 1.99
N TYR A 284 17.13 5.08 1.91
CA TYR A 284 16.38 5.13 0.65
C TYR A 284 15.83 6.52 0.40
N PRO A 285 15.57 6.91 -0.87
CA PRO A 285 14.86 8.15 -1.18
C PRO A 285 13.48 8.19 -0.50
N VAL A 286 13.16 9.30 0.16
CA VAL A 286 11.86 9.50 0.82
C VAL A 286 10.86 10.03 -0.19
N GLN A 287 10.02 9.14 -0.72
CA GLN A 287 9.05 9.43 -1.80
C GLN A 287 7.61 9.10 -1.40
N SER A 288 7.42 8.68 -0.14
CA SER A 288 6.12 8.43 0.48
C SER A 288 6.19 8.78 1.97
N ASP A 289 5.34 8.19 2.77
CA ASP A 289 5.19 8.40 4.22
C ASP A 289 6.16 7.59 5.08
N VAL A 290 7.26 7.08 4.51
CA VAL A 290 8.23 6.24 5.22
C VAL A 290 9.66 6.74 5.07
N VAL A 291 10.41 6.65 6.18
CA VAL A 291 11.85 6.94 6.26
C VAL A 291 12.58 5.71 6.76
N PHE A 292 13.54 5.24 5.99
CA PHE A 292 14.50 4.22 6.44
C PHE A 292 15.79 4.90 6.83
N ALA A 293 16.23 4.67 8.07
CA ALA A 293 17.44 5.28 8.59
C ALA A 293 18.37 4.24 9.22
N ARG A 294 19.67 4.43 9.03
CA ARG A 294 20.70 3.65 9.72
C ARG A 294 21.29 4.51 10.84
N LEU A 295 21.42 3.93 12.02
CA LEU A 295 22.03 4.57 13.18
C LEU A 295 22.63 3.52 14.12
N ASP A 296 23.42 3.97 15.12
CA ASP A 296 24.05 3.09 16.11
C ASP A 296 22.99 2.23 16.84
N PRO A 297 23.21 0.90 17.01
CA PRO A 297 22.28 0.01 17.72
C PRO A 297 21.95 0.47 19.14
N ASN A 298 22.90 1.13 19.86
CA ASN A 298 22.63 1.65 21.20
C ASN A 298 21.64 2.81 21.15
N HIS A 299 21.71 3.67 20.13
CA HIS A 299 20.77 4.76 19.93
C HIS A 299 19.37 4.21 19.57
N ILE A 300 19.29 3.14 18.78
CA ILE A 300 18.02 2.43 18.49
C ILE A 300 17.39 1.95 19.80
N ALA A 301 18.15 1.24 20.63
CA ALA A 301 17.66 0.69 21.90
C ALA A 301 17.22 1.79 22.89
N GLU A 302 17.91 2.93 22.91
CA GLU A 302 17.54 4.08 23.73
C GLU A 302 16.22 4.71 23.24
N LEU A 303 16.09 4.97 21.94
CA LEU A 303 14.89 5.53 21.34
C LEU A 303 13.65 4.64 21.56
N GLN A 304 13.79 3.31 21.48
CA GLN A 304 12.71 2.36 21.68
C GLN A 304 12.15 2.33 23.10
N ARG A 305 12.82 2.97 24.09
CA ARG A 305 12.26 3.13 25.44
C ARG A 305 11.08 4.10 25.46
N ASP A 306 11.12 5.09 24.56
CA ASP A 306 10.17 6.20 24.53
C ASP A 306 9.28 6.23 23.27
N TRP A 307 9.72 5.59 22.18
CA TRP A 307 9.09 5.65 20.88
C TRP A 307 8.81 4.25 20.31
N ILE A 308 7.67 4.09 19.64
CA ILE A 308 7.30 2.83 18.99
C ILE A 308 7.68 2.92 17.51
N PHE A 309 8.60 2.05 17.09
CA PHE A 309 8.99 1.84 15.69
C PHE A 309 9.65 0.47 15.50
N HIS A 310 9.80 0.04 14.25
CA HIS A 310 10.38 -1.25 13.90
C HIS A 310 11.85 -1.13 13.50
N VAL A 311 12.67 -2.08 13.97
CA VAL A 311 13.98 -2.36 13.37
C VAL A 311 13.70 -3.18 12.12
N TRP A 312 14.11 -2.67 10.97
CA TRP A 312 13.86 -3.29 9.68
C TRP A 312 14.93 -4.34 9.33
N ASP A 313 16.17 -4.01 9.57
CA ASP A 313 17.32 -4.89 9.36
C ASP A 313 18.26 -4.74 10.58
N GLU A 314 18.25 -5.77 11.44
CA GLU A 314 19.08 -5.80 12.64
C GLU A 314 20.58 -5.86 12.28
N GLY A 315 20.94 -6.61 11.23
CA GLY A 315 22.32 -6.79 10.79
C GLY A 315 22.94 -5.51 10.24
N ALA A 316 22.14 -4.70 9.55
CA ALA A 316 22.55 -3.41 8.99
C ALA A 316 22.20 -2.21 9.89
N SER A 317 21.56 -2.45 11.05
CA SER A 317 21.09 -1.40 11.98
C SER A 317 20.18 -0.38 11.29
N VAL A 318 19.29 -0.86 10.43
CA VAL A 318 18.32 -0.03 9.71
C VAL A 318 16.97 -0.10 10.39
N VAL A 319 16.40 1.05 10.68
CA VAL A 319 15.03 1.21 11.23
C VAL A 319 14.09 1.73 10.16
N ARG A 320 12.79 1.44 10.34
CA ARG A 320 11.72 2.00 9.53
C ARG A 320 10.86 2.91 10.40
N TRP A 321 10.74 4.16 10.01
CA TRP A 321 9.87 5.15 10.62
C TRP A 321 8.77 5.58 9.64
N MET A 322 7.53 5.55 10.11
CA MET A 322 6.37 5.88 9.29
C MET A 322 5.60 7.04 9.90
N THR A 323 5.16 7.92 9.05
CA THR A 323 4.21 8.99 9.36
C THR A 323 2.80 8.61 8.86
N ALA A 324 1.78 9.32 9.30
CA ALA A 324 0.40 9.07 8.93
C ALA A 324 -0.35 10.38 8.72
N PHE A 325 -1.58 10.30 8.27
CA PHE A 325 -2.44 11.47 8.00
C PHE A 325 -2.65 12.37 9.23
N ASP A 326 -2.47 11.86 10.44
CA ASP A 326 -2.67 12.57 11.72
C ASP A 326 -1.35 12.94 12.41
N THR A 327 -0.19 12.64 11.83
CA THR A 327 1.12 13.03 12.36
C THR A 327 1.27 14.55 12.31
N GLN A 328 1.60 15.18 13.46
CA GLN A 328 1.80 16.63 13.53
C GLN A 328 3.26 17.01 13.39
N GLU A 329 3.56 18.24 12.96
CA GLU A 329 4.93 18.77 12.94
C GLU A 329 5.60 18.67 14.30
N SER A 330 4.85 18.94 15.37
CA SER A 330 5.34 18.82 16.76
C SER A 330 5.74 17.39 17.14
N ASP A 331 5.07 16.38 16.57
CA ASP A 331 5.45 14.97 16.79
C ASP A 331 6.79 14.67 16.13
N VAL A 332 6.97 15.15 14.90
CA VAL A 332 8.23 14.99 14.14
C VAL A 332 9.37 15.72 14.85
N ASP A 333 9.15 16.96 15.30
CA ASP A 333 10.17 17.75 15.98
C ASP A 333 10.58 17.13 17.33
N ALA A 334 9.60 16.61 18.08
CA ALA A 334 9.87 15.89 19.33
C ALA A 334 10.67 14.59 19.07
N PHE A 335 10.35 13.87 17.99
CA PHE A 335 11.06 12.65 17.63
C PHE A 335 12.50 12.96 17.18
N LEU A 336 12.70 13.98 16.35
CA LEU A 336 14.03 14.46 15.97
C LEU A 336 14.85 14.91 17.19
N GLY A 337 14.23 15.55 18.17
CA GLY A 337 14.86 15.87 19.44
C GLY A 337 15.33 14.63 20.21
N GLY A 338 14.49 13.58 20.24
CA GLY A 338 14.85 12.29 20.84
C GLY A 338 16.02 11.62 20.11
N ILE A 339 16.02 11.61 18.77
CA ILE A 339 17.11 11.05 17.96
C ILE A 339 18.42 11.81 18.20
N ALA A 340 18.38 13.15 18.22
CA ALA A 340 19.55 13.97 18.49
C ALA A 340 20.10 13.72 19.91
N ALA A 341 19.25 13.62 20.92
CA ALA A 341 19.65 13.33 22.29
C ALA A 341 20.32 11.95 22.40
N ALA A 342 19.76 10.91 21.79
CA ALA A 342 20.34 9.58 21.74
C ALA A 342 21.71 9.57 21.03
N ALA A 343 21.88 10.42 19.99
CA ALA A 343 23.15 10.61 19.28
C ALA A 343 24.15 11.53 20.03
N GLY A 344 23.82 12.03 21.25
CA GLY A 344 24.66 12.91 22.02
C GLY A 344 24.78 14.35 21.46
N VAL A 345 23.84 14.75 20.60
CA VAL A 345 23.81 16.08 19.98
C VAL A 345 22.80 16.97 20.71
N VAL A 346 23.26 18.11 21.18
CA VAL A 346 22.36 19.14 21.75
C VAL A 346 21.82 19.99 20.60
N ARG A 347 20.52 19.85 20.30
CA ARG A 347 19.83 20.82 19.42
C ARG A 347 19.58 22.10 20.22
N VAL A 348 20.15 23.21 19.78
CA VAL A 348 19.96 24.56 20.36
C VAL A 348 18.65 25.16 19.81
#